data_087c38c816351d2bb7d61b00109d4dee
#
_entry.id   087c38c816351d2bb7d61b00109d4dee
#
_cell.length_a   1.000
_cell.length_b   1.000
_cell.length_c   1.000
_cell.angle_alpha   90.00
_cell.angle_beta   90.00
_cell.angle_gamma   90.00
#
_symmetry.space_group_name_H-M   'P 1'
#
loop_
_entity.id
_entity.type
_entity.pdbx_description
1 polymer ?
#
loop_
_entity_poly.entity_id
_entity_poly.type
_entity_poly.pdbx_seq_one_letter_code
_entity_poly.pdbx_strand_id
1 'polypeptide(L)'
;PYVFGGLALYRFNPYSYDASGQRVFLKPLSTEGQGINGYPKPYSLTQPALPFGAGVKYAVNNNLRIGLEIGFRKLFTDYLDDVSGYYASEADLLAAKGAQSVDMSYRGDDLPGGSFIYPAKGAQRGSPKYNDVYYFAGIHLTYRITPLRGGDPMRMNRNGCPVNIY
;
A
#
# COMPACT_ATOMS: atom_id res chain seq x y z
N PRO A 1 19.14 18.36 0.62
CA PRO A 1 17.92 17.77 0.03
C PRO A 1 18.29 16.67 -0.96
N TYR A 2 17.36 15.78 -1.25
CA TYR A 2 17.44 14.75 -2.28
C TYR A 2 16.05 14.44 -2.82
N VAL A 3 16.00 13.89 -4.02
CA VAL A 3 14.82 13.30 -4.62
C VAL A 3 15.12 11.86 -4.98
N PHE A 4 14.09 11.03 -5.03
CA PHE A 4 14.21 9.64 -5.45
C PHE A 4 13.05 9.24 -6.33
N GLY A 5 13.27 8.22 -7.14
CA GLY A 5 12.26 7.58 -7.95
C GLY A 5 12.75 6.19 -8.36
N GLY A 6 11.82 5.30 -8.69
CA GLY A 6 12.19 3.94 -9.03
C GLY A 6 11.01 3.10 -9.52
N LEU A 7 11.30 1.82 -9.73
CA LEU A 7 10.32 0.79 -10.05
C LEU A 7 10.27 -0.19 -8.89
N ALA A 8 9.08 -0.61 -8.50
CA ALA A 8 8.89 -1.60 -7.44
C ALA A 8 7.84 -2.63 -7.85
N LEU A 9 8.01 -3.85 -7.36
CA LEU A 9 6.95 -4.85 -7.30
C LEU A 9 6.48 -4.94 -5.86
N TYR A 10 5.16 -4.95 -5.66
CA TYR A 10 4.58 -5.10 -4.33
C TYR A 10 3.51 -6.17 -4.34
N ARG A 11 3.27 -6.76 -3.19
CA ARG A 11 2.18 -7.70 -2.97
C ARG A 11 1.31 -7.18 -1.84
N PHE A 12 0.00 -7.22 -2.07
CA PHE A 12 -1.03 -6.82 -1.13
C PHE A 12 -2.07 -7.93 -1.00
N ASN A 13 -2.88 -7.88 0.02
CA ASN A 13 -3.99 -8.81 0.19
C ASN A 13 -5.06 -8.11 1.05
N PRO A 14 -6.03 -7.45 0.43
CA PRO A 14 -7.04 -6.69 1.14
C PRO A 14 -7.88 -7.61 2.03
N TYR A 15 -8.20 -7.13 3.22
CA TYR A 15 -9.02 -7.84 4.18
C TYR A 15 -9.93 -6.87 4.94
N SER A 16 -11.00 -7.40 5.47
CA SER A 16 -11.88 -6.72 6.42
C SER A 16 -12.17 -7.65 7.59
N TYR A 17 -12.85 -7.16 8.60
CA TYR A 17 -13.32 -7.97 9.71
C TYR A 17 -14.81 -8.24 9.54
N ASP A 18 -15.26 -9.47 9.77
CA ASP A 18 -16.67 -9.81 9.80
C ASP A 18 -17.35 -9.36 11.12
N ALA A 19 -18.64 -9.58 11.24
CA ALA A 19 -19.42 -9.22 12.43
C ALA A 19 -18.93 -9.94 13.71
N SER A 20 -18.21 -11.06 13.59
CA SER A 20 -17.57 -11.78 14.71
C SER A 20 -16.17 -11.26 15.07
N GLY A 21 -15.66 -10.27 14.31
CA GLY A 21 -14.32 -9.75 14.46
C GLY A 21 -13.21 -10.65 13.85
N GLN A 22 -13.58 -11.65 13.04
CA GLN A 22 -12.61 -12.46 12.32
C GLN A 22 -12.15 -11.76 11.05
N ARG A 23 -10.84 -11.91 10.76
CA ARG A 23 -10.26 -11.34 9.54
C ARG A 23 -10.61 -12.18 8.32
N VAL A 24 -11.23 -11.55 7.33
CA VAL A 24 -11.67 -12.13 6.08
C VAL A 24 -10.96 -11.48 4.91
N PHE A 25 -10.26 -12.27 4.09
CA PHE A 25 -9.61 -11.76 2.87
C PHE A 25 -10.64 -11.58 1.75
N LEU A 26 -10.62 -10.40 1.12
CA LEU A 26 -11.68 -9.98 0.21
C LEU A 26 -11.53 -10.55 -1.20
N LYS A 27 -10.31 -10.70 -1.71
CA LYS A 27 -10.09 -11.21 -3.07
C LYS A 27 -10.79 -12.54 -3.38
N PRO A 28 -10.77 -13.57 -2.52
CA PRO A 28 -11.48 -14.83 -2.79
C PRO A 28 -13.00 -14.66 -2.88
N LEU A 29 -13.53 -13.65 -2.21
CA LEU A 29 -14.97 -13.36 -2.16
C LEU A 29 -15.48 -12.68 -3.41
N SER A 30 -14.58 -12.04 -4.21
CA SER A 30 -14.98 -11.36 -5.46
C SER A 30 -16.11 -10.36 -5.23
N THR A 31 -15.92 -9.43 -4.31
CA THR A 31 -16.97 -8.51 -3.79
C THR A 31 -17.66 -7.65 -4.86
N GLU A 32 -17.03 -7.45 -6.01
CA GLU A 32 -17.60 -6.82 -7.22
C GLU A 32 -17.95 -7.83 -8.32
N GLY A 33 -18.04 -9.11 -7.99
CA GLY A 33 -18.31 -10.19 -8.93
C GLY A 33 -17.11 -10.63 -9.76
N GLN A 34 -15.87 -10.24 -9.39
CA GLN A 34 -14.68 -10.54 -10.19
C GLN A 34 -14.56 -12.06 -10.45
N GLY A 35 -14.50 -12.40 -11.77
CA GLY A 35 -14.40 -13.78 -12.24
C GLY A 35 -15.74 -14.50 -12.40
N ILE A 36 -16.87 -13.88 -12.08
CA ILE A 36 -18.20 -14.34 -12.42
C ILE A 36 -18.50 -13.92 -13.86
N ASN A 37 -19.24 -14.73 -14.61
CA ASN A 37 -19.60 -14.40 -16.00
C ASN A 37 -20.40 -13.07 -16.08
N GLY A 38 -19.97 -12.18 -16.95
CA GLY A 38 -20.57 -10.83 -17.08
C GLY A 38 -20.04 -9.78 -16.12
N TYR A 39 -19.02 -10.11 -15.32
CA TYR A 39 -18.36 -9.20 -14.36
C TYR A 39 -16.86 -9.04 -14.68
N PRO A 40 -16.16 -8.11 -14.01
CA PRO A 40 -14.73 -7.89 -14.23
C PRO A 40 -13.89 -9.14 -14.01
N LYS A 41 -12.68 -9.13 -14.60
CA LYS A 41 -11.69 -10.18 -14.33
C LYS A 41 -11.12 -10.04 -12.92
N PRO A 42 -10.70 -11.14 -12.28
CA PRO A 42 -10.00 -11.08 -11.01
C PRO A 42 -8.70 -10.28 -11.14
N TYR A 43 -8.44 -9.40 -10.17
CA TYR A 43 -7.19 -8.65 -10.10
C TYR A 43 -6.03 -9.50 -9.56
N SER A 44 -4.78 -9.11 -9.87
CA SER A 44 -3.60 -9.76 -9.31
C SER A 44 -3.19 -9.12 -7.97
N LEU A 45 -2.80 -9.94 -7.00
CA LEU A 45 -2.26 -9.48 -5.72
C LEU A 45 -0.82 -8.97 -5.81
N THR A 46 -0.11 -9.27 -6.91
CA THR A 46 1.25 -8.77 -7.16
C THR A 46 1.19 -7.79 -8.31
N GLN A 47 1.61 -6.57 -8.06
CA GLN A 47 1.48 -5.44 -8.99
C GLN A 47 2.75 -4.60 -9.03
N PRO A 48 3.07 -3.95 -10.17
CA PRO A 48 4.08 -2.92 -10.23
C PRO A 48 3.63 -1.63 -9.52
N ALA A 49 4.61 -0.83 -9.10
CA ALA A 49 4.40 0.52 -8.58
C ALA A 49 5.54 1.45 -8.99
N LEU A 50 5.24 2.73 -9.02
CA LEU A 50 6.22 3.82 -9.21
C LEU A 50 6.39 4.58 -7.89
N PRO A 51 7.39 4.25 -7.07
CA PRO A 51 7.76 5.06 -5.93
C PRO A 51 8.52 6.31 -6.39
N PHE A 52 8.19 7.45 -5.82
CA PHE A 52 8.92 8.72 -6.00
C PHE A 52 8.74 9.60 -4.77
N GLY A 53 9.70 10.47 -4.51
CA GLY A 53 9.61 11.33 -3.34
C GLY A 53 10.80 12.25 -3.20
N ALA A 54 10.83 12.93 -2.05
CA ALA A 54 11.89 13.85 -1.69
C ALA A 54 12.18 13.79 -0.19
N GLY A 55 13.38 14.21 0.17
CA GLY A 55 13.76 14.30 1.56
C GLY A 55 14.88 15.30 1.80
N VAL A 56 15.10 15.58 3.07
CA VAL A 56 16.23 16.38 3.53
C VAL A 56 16.97 15.58 4.60
N LYS A 57 18.30 15.67 4.59
CA LYS A 57 19.16 15.11 5.63
C LYS A 57 20.00 16.23 6.22
N TYR A 58 20.02 16.33 7.53
CA TYR A 58 20.81 17.29 8.28
C TYR A 58 21.82 16.57 9.17
N ALA A 59 23.07 16.94 9.07
CA ALA A 59 24.13 16.43 9.93
C ALA A 59 24.15 17.23 11.24
N VAL A 60 23.69 16.62 12.32
CA VAL A 60 23.73 17.23 13.65
C VAL A 60 25.19 17.32 14.15
N ASN A 61 25.96 16.26 13.88
CA ASN A 61 27.39 16.18 14.13
C ASN A 61 28.04 15.15 13.22
N ASN A 62 29.32 14.86 13.39
CA ASN A 62 30.07 13.92 12.55
C ASN A 62 29.51 12.49 12.57
N ASN A 63 28.75 12.12 13.59
CA ASN A 63 28.24 10.76 13.79
C ASN A 63 26.73 10.66 13.66
N LEU A 64 25.98 11.76 13.84
CA LEU A 64 24.54 11.74 13.89
C LEU A 64 23.93 12.57 12.74
N ARG A 65 23.03 11.97 11.99
CA ARG A 65 22.22 12.65 10.98
C ARG A 65 20.75 12.39 11.22
N ILE A 66 19.95 13.42 11.03
CA ILE A 66 18.49 13.36 11.04
C ILE A 66 18.00 13.66 9.64
N GLY A 67 17.03 12.90 9.16
CA GLY A 67 16.38 13.09 7.87
C GLY A 67 14.87 13.11 8.00
N LEU A 68 14.25 13.87 7.12
CA LEU A 68 12.80 13.86 6.86
C LEU A 68 12.59 13.43 5.42
N GLU A 69 11.63 12.56 5.20
CA GLU A 69 11.29 12.04 3.86
C GLU A 69 9.78 12.00 3.68
N ILE A 70 9.33 12.38 2.50
CA ILE A 70 7.98 12.14 2.01
C ILE A 70 8.06 11.40 0.68
N GLY A 71 7.29 10.34 0.55
CA GLY A 71 7.25 9.53 -0.65
C GLY A 71 5.82 9.15 -1.04
N PHE A 72 5.63 9.00 -2.34
CA PHE A 72 4.39 8.59 -2.97
C PHE A 72 4.65 7.29 -3.73
N ARG A 73 3.64 6.44 -3.80
CA ARG A 73 3.64 5.27 -4.66
C ARG A 73 2.40 5.29 -5.52
N LYS A 74 2.59 5.54 -6.82
CA LYS A 74 1.53 5.39 -7.81
C LYS A 74 1.42 3.91 -8.18
N LEU A 75 0.22 3.38 -8.05
CA LEU A 75 -0.11 2.02 -8.39
C LEU A 75 -0.69 1.93 -9.80
N PHE A 76 -0.75 0.71 -10.35
CA PHE A 76 -1.39 0.43 -11.64
C PHE A 76 -2.66 -0.42 -11.45
N THR A 77 -3.21 -0.40 -10.25
CA THR A 77 -4.48 -1.03 -9.90
C THR A 77 -5.33 -0.05 -9.10
N ASP A 78 -6.62 -0.27 -9.11
CA ASP A 78 -7.64 0.41 -8.33
C ASP A 78 -8.31 -0.57 -7.34
N TYR A 79 -7.61 -1.66 -7.01
CA TYR A 79 -8.10 -2.71 -6.12
C TYR A 79 -7.23 -2.88 -4.87
N LEU A 80 -6.53 -1.83 -4.45
CA LEU A 80 -5.69 -1.91 -3.25
C LEU A 80 -6.51 -2.26 -2.00
N ASP A 81 -7.73 -1.73 -1.94
CA ASP A 81 -8.72 -1.93 -0.88
C ASP A 81 -9.88 -2.86 -1.31
N ASP A 82 -9.77 -3.54 -2.46
CA ASP A 82 -10.83 -4.38 -3.05
C ASP A 82 -12.03 -3.60 -3.60
N VAL A 83 -11.91 -2.29 -3.76
CA VAL A 83 -13.00 -1.42 -4.28
C VAL A 83 -12.52 -0.72 -5.54
N SER A 84 -13.28 -0.81 -6.63
CA SER A 84 -12.95 -0.13 -7.89
C SER A 84 -14.19 0.44 -8.59
N GLY A 85 -15.15 -0.40 -8.90
CA GLY A 85 -16.21 -0.06 -9.85
C GLY A 85 -17.62 -0.01 -9.28
N TYR A 86 -18.35 -1.08 -9.55
CA TYR A 86 -19.78 -1.15 -9.35
C TYR A 86 -20.17 -2.36 -8.50
N TYR A 87 -21.28 -2.25 -7.81
CA TYR A 87 -21.87 -3.38 -7.10
C TYR A 87 -22.31 -4.48 -8.06
N ALA A 88 -21.95 -5.71 -7.75
CA ALA A 88 -22.49 -6.89 -8.40
C ALA A 88 -23.93 -7.15 -7.93
N SER A 89 -24.67 -7.99 -8.65
CA SER A 89 -25.97 -8.48 -8.19
C SER A 89 -25.80 -9.31 -6.92
N GLU A 90 -26.62 -9.04 -5.91
CA GLU A 90 -26.64 -9.82 -4.68
C GLU A 90 -26.88 -11.31 -4.96
N ALA A 91 -27.86 -11.61 -5.84
CA ALA A 91 -28.16 -12.99 -6.22
C ALA A 91 -27.00 -13.70 -6.92
N ASP A 92 -26.27 -12.98 -7.80
CA ASP A 92 -25.11 -13.54 -8.52
C ASP A 92 -23.94 -13.82 -7.55
N LEU A 93 -23.69 -12.90 -6.60
CA LEU A 93 -22.67 -13.10 -5.54
C LEU A 93 -23.05 -14.26 -4.63
N LEU A 94 -24.30 -14.30 -4.16
CA LEU A 94 -24.79 -15.36 -3.28
C LEU A 94 -24.66 -16.73 -3.93
N ALA A 95 -25.06 -16.85 -5.19
CA ALA A 95 -25.02 -18.10 -5.94
C ALA A 95 -23.59 -18.57 -6.23
N ALA A 96 -22.67 -17.65 -6.54
CA ALA A 96 -21.31 -17.98 -6.96
C ALA A 96 -20.30 -18.07 -5.82
N LYS A 97 -20.47 -17.28 -4.74
CA LYS A 97 -19.47 -17.08 -3.67
C LYS A 97 -20.03 -17.25 -2.25
N GLY A 98 -21.35 -17.31 -2.12
CA GLY A 98 -22.04 -17.50 -0.84
C GLY A 98 -22.30 -16.21 -0.07
N ALA A 99 -22.97 -16.34 1.06
CA ALA A 99 -23.47 -15.21 1.87
C ALA A 99 -22.36 -14.28 2.38
N GLN A 100 -21.18 -14.82 2.73
CA GLN A 100 -20.04 -14.01 3.19
C GLN A 100 -19.56 -13.02 2.11
N SER A 101 -19.69 -13.36 0.82
CA SER A 101 -19.35 -12.44 -0.26
C SER A 101 -20.29 -11.26 -0.35
N VAL A 102 -21.59 -11.49 -0.15
CA VAL A 102 -22.62 -10.44 -0.10
C VAL A 102 -22.36 -9.53 1.09
N ASP A 103 -22.17 -10.09 2.26
CA ASP A 103 -21.89 -9.40 3.53
C ASP A 103 -20.64 -8.51 3.44
N MET A 104 -19.54 -9.02 2.88
CA MET A 104 -18.33 -8.26 2.70
C MET A 104 -18.36 -7.26 1.54
N SER A 105 -19.27 -7.43 0.58
CA SER A 105 -19.44 -6.50 -0.53
C SER A 105 -20.12 -5.19 -0.12
N TYR A 106 -21.08 -5.26 0.80
CA TYR A 106 -21.81 -4.11 1.32
C TYR A 106 -21.86 -4.13 2.85
N ARG A 107 -21.38 -3.07 3.45
CA ARG A 107 -21.28 -2.87 4.91
C ARG A 107 -21.98 -1.58 5.36
N GLY A 108 -23.03 -1.18 4.65
CA GLY A 108 -23.77 0.02 4.97
C GLY A 108 -24.51 -0.07 6.31
N ASP A 109 -24.91 -1.26 6.70
CA ASP A 109 -25.55 -1.58 7.96
C ASP A 109 -24.65 -1.47 9.20
N ASP A 110 -23.33 -1.52 9.02
CA ASP A 110 -22.36 -1.29 10.10
C ASP A 110 -22.29 0.18 10.55
N LEU A 111 -22.80 1.09 9.73
CA LEU A 111 -22.72 2.53 9.99
C LEU A 111 -23.98 3.00 10.78
N PRO A 112 -23.82 3.86 11.80
CA PRO A 112 -24.95 4.46 12.48
C PRO A 112 -25.87 5.21 11.50
N GLY A 113 -27.11 4.73 11.32
CA GLY A 113 -28.07 5.27 10.35
C GLY A 113 -27.85 4.83 8.92
N GLY A 114 -26.98 3.87 8.68
CA GLY A 114 -26.75 3.29 7.37
C GLY A 114 -27.91 2.42 6.86
N SER A 115 -27.89 2.11 5.57
CA SER A 115 -28.96 1.32 4.92
C SER A 115 -28.72 -0.17 5.12
N PHE A 116 -29.79 -0.92 5.36
CA PHE A 116 -29.78 -2.39 5.34
C PHE A 116 -30.10 -2.95 3.94
N ILE A 117 -30.31 -2.08 2.96
CA ILE A 117 -30.69 -2.48 1.60
C ILE A 117 -29.43 -2.60 0.77
N TYR A 118 -29.16 -3.80 0.26
CA TYR A 118 -28.07 -4.04 -0.67
C TYR A 118 -28.26 -3.19 -1.94
N PRO A 119 -27.21 -2.51 -2.45
CA PRO A 119 -27.32 -1.65 -3.63
C PRO A 119 -27.67 -2.43 -4.88
N ALA A 120 -28.38 -1.77 -5.80
CA ALA A 120 -28.75 -2.39 -7.06
C ALA A 120 -27.50 -2.75 -7.90
N LYS A 121 -27.58 -3.80 -8.72
CA LYS A 121 -26.54 -4.14 -9.68
C LYS A 121 -26.18 -2.93 -10.55
N GLY A 122 -24.89 -2.61 -10.62
CA GLY A 122 -24.38 -1.47 -11.38
C GLY A 122 -24.44 -0.14 -10.63
N ALA A 123 -24.91 -0.11 -9.39
CA ALA A 123 -24.70 1.07 -8.53
C ALA A 123 -23.20 1.29 -8.31
N GLN A 124 -22.77 2.53 -8.24
CA GLN A 124 -21.37 2.89 -8.04
C GLN A 124 -20.91 2.45 -6.64
N ARG A 125 -19.78 1.75 -6.58
CA ARG A 125 -19.10 1.32 -5.36
C ARG A 125 -17.80 2.08 -5.14
N GLY A 126 -17.02 2.24 -6.21
CA GLY A 126 -15.76 2.96 -6.25
C GLY A 126 -15.69 3.91 -7.43
N SER A 127 -14.49 4.36 -7.78
CA SER A 127 -14.23 5.21 -8.94
C SER A 127 -13.16 4.62 -9.83
N PRO A 128 -13.50 3.78 -10.82
CA PRO A 128 -12.54 3.06 -11.66
C PRO A 128 -11.70 3.99 -12.57
N LYS A 129 -11.93 5.30 -12.49
CA LYS A 129 -11.23 6.30 -13.29
C LYS A 129 -9.79 6.52 -12.87
N TYR A 130 -9.48 6.32 -11.59
CA TYR A 130 -8.17 6.64 -11.02
C TYR A 130 -7.58 5.42 -10.34
N ASN A 131 -6.33 5.11 -10.67
CA ASN A 131 -5.57 4.10 -9.95
C ASN A 131 -5.17 4.61 -8.57
N ASP A 132 -5.00 3.68 -7.66
CA ASP A 132 -4.63 3.97 -6.28
C ASP A 132 -3.26 4.64 -6.17
N VAL A 133 -3.17 5.56 -5.22
CA VAL A 133 -1.93 6.22 -4.81
C VAL A 133 -1.87 6.22 -3.29
N TYR A 134 -0.75 5.83 -2.73
CA TYR A 134 -0.52 6.00 -1.31
C TYR A 134 0.78 6.75 -1.04
N TYR A 135 0.85 7.38 0.12
CA TYR A 135 2.01 8.14 0.54
C TYR A 135 2.50 7.69 1.92
N PHE A 136 3.73 8.00 2.20
CA PHE A 136 4.32 7.87 3.52
C PHE A 136 5.15 9.11 3.85
N ALA A 137 5.25 9.41 5.14
CA ALA A 137 6.19 10.37 5.67
C ALA A 137 7.00 9.69 6.77
N GLY A 138 8.29 9.96 6.81
CA GLY A 138 9.18 9.31 7.75
C GLY A 138 10.27 10.22 8.30
N ILE A 139 10.71 9.89 9.50
CA ILE A 139 11.90 10.48 10.14
C ILE A 139 12.98 9.42 10.15
N HIS A 140 14.16 9.76 9.66
CA HIS A 140 15.32 8.89 9.63
C HIS A 140 16.35 9.37 10.65
N LEU A 141 16.82 8.47 11.48
CA LEU A 141 17.95 8.71 12.37
C LEU A 141 19.09 7.80 11.94
N THR A 142 20.21 8.38 11.53
CA THR A 142 21.38 7.65 11.10
C THR A 142 22.54 7.98 12.04
N TYR A 143 23.09 6.95 12.70
CA TYR A 143 24.26 7.09 13.57
C TYR A 143 25.43 6.29 13.02
N ARG A 144 26.57 6.95 12.82
CA ARG A 144 27.82 6.29 12.43
C ARG A 144 28.44 5.60 13.63
N ILE A 145 28.44 4.28 13.62
CA ILE A 145 29.19 3.50 14.61
C ILE A 145 30.64 3.42 14.10
N THR A 146 31.53 4.20 14.69
CA THR A 146 32.97 4.04 14.48
C THR A 146 33.43 2.83 15.29
N PRO A 147 33.97 1.76 14.67
CA PRO A 147 34.56 0.69 15.45
C PRO A 147 35.70 1.27 16.29
N LEU A 148 35.70 0.97 17.59
CA LEU A 148 36.80 1.25 18.51
C LEU A 148 38.01 0.41 18.11
N ARG A 149 38.57 0.65 16.93
CA ARG A 149 39.86 0.10 16.53
C ARG A 149 40.90 1.13 16.96
N GLY A 150 41.58 0.87 18.04
CA GLY A 150 42.80 1.55 18.42
C GLY A 150 43.82 1.40 17.29
N GLY A 151 43.79 2.29 16.35
CA GLY A 151 44.70 2.36 15.20
C GLY A 151 44.85 3.83 14.85
N ASP A 152 46.10 4.27 14.94
CA ASP A 152 46.61 5.58 14.62
C ASP A 152 45.92 6.20 13.36
N PRO A 153 45.33 7.38 13.42
CA PRO A 153 44.71 8.04 12.26
C PRO A 153 45.66 8.30 11.09
N MET A 154 46.96 8.32 11.36
CA MET A 154 47.99 8.55 10.34
C MET A 154 48.25 7.39 9.39
N ARG A 155 47.77 6.17 9.66
CA ARG A 155 48.05 5.00 8.85
C ARG A 155 47.03 4.75 7.71
N MET A 156 45.90 5.45 7.68
CA MET A 156 44.88 5.30 6.62
C MET A 156 45.17 6.09 5.33
N ASN A 157 46.18 6.93 5.32
CA ASN A 157 46.51 7.78 4.17
C ASN A 157 47.40 7.12 3.11
N ARG A 158 47.73 5.81 3.27
CA ARG A 158 48.69 5.17 2.38
C ARG A 158 48.11 4.68 1.04
N ASN A 159 46.78 4.71 0.87
CA ASN A 159 46.12 4.22 -0.34
C ASN A 159 45.36 5.30 -1.13
N GLY A 160 45.61 6.59 -0.88
CA GLY A 160 45.07 7.67 -1.71
C GLY A 160 43.56 7.79 -1.77
N CYS A 161 42.82 7.16 -0.86
CA CYS A 161 41.36 7.36 -0.79
C CYS A 161 41.03 8.74 -0.20
N PRO A 162 40.13 9.51 -0.81
CA PRO A 162 39.75 10.82 -0.29
C PRO A 162 39.15 10.69 1.13
N VAL A 163 39.65 11.52 2.05
CA VAL A 163 39.26 11.51 3.48
C VAL A 163 37.87 12.03 3.70
N ASN A 164 37.24 12.64 2.71
CA ASN A 164 35.93 13.21 2.76
C ASN A 164 35.09 12.74 1.57
N ILE A 165 34.28 11.69 1.77
CA ILE A 165 33.13 11.40 0.93
C ILE A 165 31.92 11.94 1.71
N TYR A 166 31.33 13.00 1.18
CA TYR A 166 30.16 13.69 1.72
C TYR A 166 28.91 12.82 1.68
#